data_9e522d8b18b6e1f641260bd5e21a093c
#
_entry.id   9e522d8b18b6e1f641260bd5e21a093c
#
_cell.length_a   1.000
_cell.length_b   1.000
_cell.length_c   1.000
_cell.angle_alpha   90.00
_cell.angle_beta   90.00
_cell.angle_gamma   90.00
#
_symmetry.space_group_name_H-M   'P 1'
#
loop_
_entity.id
_entity.type
_entity.pdbx_description
1 polymer ?
#
loop_
_entity_poly.entity_id
_entity_poly.type
_entity_poly.pdbx_seq_one_letter_code
_entity_poly.pdbx_strand_id
1 'polypeptide(L)'
;MNWADRGTCVLFGDGAGAVFVRPGTDRDGARGILSTHLHAQGTLGDLLYVDGAVGRPERSGHLVMNGREIFRHAVAKLAAAVDEALAANNMVHADIDWLVPHQANSRIIDAMGRKLGLSAERVVVTVDRHANTSAASVPLALAEACGDGRIKRGDLVVMEALGGGMTWGSALVRF
;
A
#
# COMPACT_ATOMS: atom_id res chain seq x y z
N MET A 1 6.76 -14.54 12.70
CA MET A 1 6.55 -13.50 13.75
C MET A 1 7.20 -13.94 15.04
N ASN A 2 7.80 -13.01 15.80
CA ASN A 2 8.18 -13.25 17.18
C ASN A 2 7.03 -12.85 18.10
N TRP A 3 6.35 -13.81 18.69
CA TRP A 3 5.19 -13.57 19.56
C TRP A 3 5.54 -12.88 20.88
N ALA A 4 6.81 -12.87 21.27
CA ALA A 4 7.29 -12.11 22.43
C ALA A 4 7.55 -10.62 22.11
N ASP A 5 7.68 -10.26 20.84
CA ASP A 5 7.86 -8.87 20.42
C ASP A 5 6.51 -8.19 20.21
N ARG A 6 6.05 -7.47 21.22
CA ARG A 6 4.79 -6.72 21.18
C ARG A 6 4.80 -5.52 20.22
N GLY A 7 5.96 -5.13 19.71
CA GLY A 7 6.09 -4.08 18.70
C GLY A 7 5.64 -4.53 17.31
N THR A 8 5.63 -5.85 17.06
CA THR A 8 5.29 -6.43 15.78
C THR A 8 4.11 -7.41 15.83
N CYS A 9 4.05 -8.31 16.83
CA CYS A 9 3.08 -9.40 16.86
C CYS A 9 1.61 -8.93 16.91
N VAL A 10 1.34 -7.72 17.40
CA VAL A 10 -0.02 -7.15 17.50
C VAL A 10 -0.48 -6.44 16.22
N LEU A 11 0.39 -6.28 15.24
CA LEU A 11 0.10 -5.51 14.03
C LEU A 11 -0.27 -6.38 12.83
N PHE A 12 0.34 -7.57 12.73
CA PHE A 12 0.28 -8.39 11.51
C PHE A 12 -0.80 -9.46 11.58
N GLY A 13 -1.39 -9.73 10.43
CA GLY A 13 -2.33 -10.82 10.19
C GLY A 13 -1.95 -11.61 8.94
N ASP A 14 -2.56 -12.77 8.77
CA ASP A 14 -2.41 -13.59 7.58
C ASP A 14 -3.46 -13.22 6.53
N GLY A 15 -3.07 -13.27 5.27
CA GLY A 15 -3.97 -12.98 4.17
C GLY A 15 -3.36 -13.32 2.82
N ALA A 16 -4.22 -13.48 1.83
CA ALA A 16 -3.84 -13.65 0.44
C ALA A 16 -4.75 -12.82 -0.45
N GLY A 17 -4.21 -12.34 -1.56
CA GLY A 17 -4.97 -11.60 -2.56
C GLY A 17 -4.41 -11.86 -3.93
N ALA A 18 -5.27 -11.84 -4.94
CA ALA A 18 -4.90 -12.02 -6.33
C ALA A 18 -5.68 -11.05 -7.21
N VAL A 19 -5.04 -10.59 -8.29
CA VAL A 19 -5.68 -9.81 -9.33
C VAL A 19 -5.46 -10.49 -10.66
N PHE A 20 -6.50 -10.48 -11.50
CA PHE A 20 -6.38 -10.93 -12.88
C PHE A 20 -6.19 -9.73 -13.80
N VAL A 21 -5.10 -9.72 -14.54
CA VAL A 21 -4.75 -8.65 -15.48
C VAL A 21 -4.82 -9.21 -16.91
N ARG A 22 -5.50 -8.51 -17.80
CA ARG A 22 -5.57 -8.83 -19.22
C ARG A 22 -5.20 -7.63 -20.08
N PRO A 23 -4.80 -7.82 -21.33
CA PRO A 23 -4.68 -6.71 -22.27
C PRO A 23 -6.00 -5.94 -22.40
N GLY A 24 -5.92 -4.61 -22.45
CA GLY A 24 -7.07 -3.76 -22.72
C GLY A 24 -7.56 -3.93 -24.17
N THR A 25 -8.81 -3.55 -24.41
CA THR A 25 -9.44 -3.52 -25.74
C THR A 25 -10.11 -2.17 -25.92
N ASP A 26 -10.49 -1.81 -27.16
CA ASP A 26 -11.21 -0.57 -27.46
C ASP A 26 -12.52 -0.42 -26.65
N ARG A 27 -13.12 -1.55 -26.23
CA ARG A 27 -14.32 -1.58 -25.39
C ARG A 27 -14.08 -1.15 -23.94
N ASP A 28 -12.85 -1.18 -23.51
CA ASP A 28 -12.47 -0.76 -22.15
C ASP A 28 -12.36 0.76 -22.03
N GLY A 29 -12.23 1.48 -23.17
CA GLY A 29 -12.07 2.93 -23.22
C GLY A 29 -10.78 3.36 -22.51
N ALA A 30 -10.87 4.38 -21.66
CA ALA A 30 -9.73 4.89 -20.87
C ALA A 30 -9.46 4.10 -19.58
N ARG A 31 -10.09 2.92 -19.39
CA ARG A 31 -9.94 2.11 -18.17
C ARG A 31 -8.68 1.25 -18.21
N GLY A 32 -8.15 0.97 -17.06
CA GLY A 32 -6.99 0.11 -16.88
C GLY A 32 -5.94 0.72 -15.96
N ILE A 33 -4.78 0.09 -15.92
CA ILE A 33 -3.62 0.61 -15.22
C ILE A 33 -3.04 1.75 -16.07
N LEU A 34 -3.12 2.98 -15.54
CA LEU A 34 -2.63 4.17 -16.22
C LEU A 34 -1.12 4.30 -16.10
N SER A 35 -0.59 4.12 -14.88
CA SER A 35 0.86 4.09 -14.62
C SER A 35 1.18 3.37 -13.32
N THR A 36 2.44 2.96 -13.19
CA THR A 36 3.02 2.41 -11.95
C THR A 36 4.38 3.05 -11.71
N HIS A 37 4.67 3.37 -10.45
CA HIS A 37 5.91 4.01 -10.05
C HIS A 37 6.51 3.26 -8.87
N LEU A 38 7.77 2.83 -9.01
CA LEU A 38 8.46 1.98 -8.03
C LEU A 38 9.80 2.61 -7.65
N HIS A 39 10.10 2.61 -6.36
CA HIS A 39 11.28 3.20 -5.79
C HIS A 39 11.93 2.28 -4.75
N ALA A 40 13.22 2.45 -4.54
CA ALA A 40 13.96 1.77 -3.50
C ALA A 40 15.06 2.66 -2.90
N GLN A 41 15.30 2.50 -1.60
CA GLN A 41 16.40 3.14 -0.90
C GLN A 41 17.06 2.15 0.06
N GLY A 42 18.11 1.47 -0.41
CA GLY A 42 18.80 0.41 0.33
C GLY A 42 19.46 0.87 1.63
N THR A 43 19.82 2.17 1.73
CA THR A 43 20.39 2.73 2.97
C THR A 43 19.43 2.72 4.17
N LEU A 44 18.15 2.43 3.95
CA LEU A 44 17.13 2.28 4.98
C LEU A 44 16.73 0.81 5.23
N GLY A 45 17.48 -0.15 4.69
CA GLY A 45 17.16 -1.58 4.78
C GLY A 45 17.05 -2.10 6.21
N ASP A 46 17.86 -1.56 7.12
CA ASP A 46 17.87 -1.97 8.54
C ASP A 46 16.62 -1.52 9.33
N LEU A 47 15.72 -0.75 8.72
CA LEU A 47 14.48 -0.31 9.38
C LEU A 47 13.37 -1.37 9.35
N LEU A 48 13.38 -2.24 8.33
CA LEU A 48 12.37 -3.29 8.17
C LEU A 48 12.97 -4.46 7.37
N TYR A 49 13.17 -5.59 8.03
CA TYR A 49 13.77 -6.79 7.43
C TYR A 49 13.40 -8.05 8.20
N VAL A 50 13.72 -9.20 7.63
CA VAL A 50 13.69 -10.50 8.34
C VAL A 50 15.13 -10.85 8.70
N ASP A 51 15.40 -11.15 9.96
CA ASP A 51 16.75 -11.33 10.51
C ASP A 51 17.39 -12.67 10.16
N GLY A 52 16.63 -13.59 9.57
CA GLY A 52 17.10 -14.89 9.10
C GLY A 52 16.82 -15.07 7.61
N ALA A 53 17.61 -15.87 6.95
CA ALA A 53 17.43 -16.22 5.54
C ALA A 53 18.09 -17.58 5.23
N VAL A 54 17.84 -18.05 4.02
CA VAL A 54 18.62 -19.17 3.46
C VAL A 54 20.11 -18.85 3.54
N GLY A 55 20.89 -19.70 4.21
CA GLY A 55 22.32 -19.49 4.47
C GLY A 55 22.66 -18.81 5.81
N ARG A 56 21.65 -18.49 6.62
CA ARG A 56 21.84 -17.99 8.00
C ARG A 56 20.94 -18.77 8.99
N PRO A 57 21.12 -20.08 9.14
CA PRO A 57 20.26 -20.93 9.96
C PRO A 57 20.38 -20.63 11.46
N GLU A 58 21.43 -19.93 11.88
CA GLU A 58 21.62 -19.48 13.26
C GLU A 58 20.70 -18.31 13.67
N ARG A 59 20.03 -17.70 12.71
CA ARG A 59 19.07 -16.61 12.95
C ARG A 59 17.64 -17.13 12.99
N SER A 60 16.81 -16.48 13.76
CA SER A 60 15.43 -16.91 14.02
C SER A 60 14.48 -16.76 12.82
N GLY A 61 14.83 -15.96 11.82
CA GLY A 61 13.94 -15.61 10.71
C GLY A 61 12.76 -14.75 11.15
N HIS A 62 12.91 -13.96 12.20
CA HIS A 62 11.85 -13.08 12.68
C HIS A 62 11.87 -11.71 11.98
N LEU A 63 10.69 -11.11 11.86
CA LEU A 63 10.56 -9.75 11.39
C LEU A 63 11.14 -8.79 12.43
N VAL A 64 11.99 -7.88 11.97
CA VAL A 64 12.56 -6.75 12.73
C VAL A 64 12.03 -5.46 12.13
N MET A 65 11.46 -4.59 12.96
CA MET A 65 10.80 -3.36 12.49
C MET A 65 11.05 -2.19 13.43
N ASN A 66 11.58 -1.09 12.90
CA ASN A 66 11.63 0.21 13.58
C ASN A 66 10.41 1.05 13.16
N GLY A 67 9.26 0.80 13.77
CA GLY A 67 7.98 1.40 13.35
C GLY A 67 7.97 2.93 13.41
N ARG A 68 8.71 3.57 14.33
CA ARG A 68 8.79 5.03 14.44
C ARG A 68 9.52 5.65 13.25
N GLU A 69 10.66 5.08 12.87
CA GLU A 69 11.43 5.58 11.73
C GLU A 69 10.71 5.27 10.41
N ILE A 70 10.09 4.09 10.30
CA ILE A 70 9.27 3.75 9.13
C ILE A 70 8.15 4.78 8.95
N PHE A 71 7.43 5.15 10.01
CA PHE A 71 6.38 6.17 9.94
C PHE A 71 6.90 7.51 9.40
N ARG A 72 8.07 7.96 9.86
CA ARG A 72 8.70 9.22 9.39
C ARG A 72 8.96 9.22 7.88
N HIS A 73 9.40 8.08 7.34
CA HIS A 73 9.70 7.94 5.92
C HIS A 73 8.46 7.65 5.08
N ALA A 74 7.50 6.88 5.60
CA ALA A 74 6.38 6.37 4.85
C ALA A 74 5.53 7.48 4.22
N VAL A 75 5.00 8.38 5.04
CA VAL A 75 4.06 9.41 4.56
C VAL A 75 4.67 10.29 3.47
N ALA A 76 5.95 10.70 3.63
CA ALA A 76 6.61 11.54 2.64
C ALA A 76 6.87 10.79 1.32
N LYS A 77 7.36 9.54 1.41
CA LYS A 77 7.70 8.72 0.24
C LYS A 77 6.46 8.27 -0.53
N LEU A 78 5.42 7.86 0.18
CA LEU A 78 4.16 7.45 -0.43
C LEU A 78 3.45 8.62 -1.10
N ALA A 79 3.39 9.79 -0.44
CA ALA A 79 2.83 10.99 -1.06
C ALA A 79 3.59 11.39 -2.33
N ALA A 80 4.92 11.37 -2.30
CA ALA A 80 5.72 11.68 -3.49
C ALA A 80 5.48 10.70 -4.64
N ALA A 81 5.29 9.40 -4.36
CA ALA A 81 4.96 8.41 -5.39
C ALA A 81 3.54 8.61 -5.96
N VAL A 82 2.59 9.09 -5.15
CA VAL A 82 1.25 9.49 -5.64
C VAL A 82 1.33 10.75 -6.50
N ASP A 83 2.08 11.77 -6.05
CA ASP A 83 2.31 13.00 -6.82
C ASP A 83 2.93 12.69 -8.20
N GLU A 84 3.91 11.79 -8.23
CA GLU A 84 4.54 11.33 -9.48
C GLU A 84 3.53 10.63 -10.40
N ALA A 85 2.70 9.73 -9.87
CA ALA A 85 1.68 9.04 -10.64
C ALA A 85 0.64 9.98 -11.24
N LEU A 86 0.19 10.97 -10.46
CA LEU A 86 -0.75 11.98 -10.92
C LEU A 86 -0.12 12.87 -12.00
N ALA A 87 1.10 13.36 -11.78
CA ALA A 87 1.82 14.20 -12.73
C ALA A 87 2.07 13.48 -14.06
N ALA A 88 2.45 12.19 -14.04
CA ALA A 88 2.65 11.37 -15.22
C ALA A 88 1.38 11.21 -16.08
N ASN A 89 0.22 11.43 -15.48
CA ASN A 89 -1.08 11.31 -16.16
C ASN A 89 -1.79 12.66 -16.32
N ASN A 90 -1.12 13.78 -16.08
CA ASN A 90 -1.70 15.14 -16.12
C ASN A 90 -2.93 15.30 -15.21
N MET A 91 -2.89 14.70 -14.03
CA MET A 91 -3.95 14.69 -13.02
C MET A 91 -3.50 15.39 -11.74
N VAL A 92 -4.47 15.71 -10.87
CA VAL A 92 -4.25 16.35 -9.57
C VAL A 92 -4.95 15.56 -8.46
N HIS A 93 -4.64 15.86 -7.19
CA HIS A 93 -5.24 15.15 -6.04
C HIS A 93 -6.78 15.18 -6.05
N ALA A 94 -7.39 16.25 -6.58
CA ALA A 94 -8.85 16.37 -6.65
C ALA A 94 -9.50 15.32 -7.57
N ASP A 95 -8.75 14.80 -8.54
CA ASP A 95 -9.23 13.79 -9.49
C ASP A 95 -9.32 12.38 -8.88
N ILE A 96 -8.64 12.16 -7.74
CA ILE A 96 -8.66 10.85 -7.07
C ILE A 96 -10.07 10.60 -6.52
N ASP A 97 -10.72 9.52 -6.93
CA ASP A 97 -11.95 9.06 -6.31
C ASP A 97 -11.69 8.24 -5.06
N TRP A 98 -10.71 7.34 -5.10
CA TRP A 98 -10.39 6.43 -4.00
C TRP A 98 -8.89 6.28 -3.78
N LEU A 99 -8.48 6.31 -2.50
CA LEU A 99 -7.18 5.83 -2.05
C LEU A 99 -7.33 4.43 -1.44
N VAL A 100 -6.60 3.46 -1.98
CA VAL A 100 -6.50 2.09 -1.45
C VAL A 100 -5.06 1.86 -1.00
N PRO A 101 -4.71 2.27 0.23
CA PRO A 101 -3.35 2.19 0.73
C PRO A 101 -3.01 0.80 1.25
N HIS A 102 -1.72 0.50 1.34
CA HIS A 102 -1.26 -0.59 2.18
C HIS A 102 -1.77 -0.42 3.62
N GLN A 103 -2.37 -1.46 4.17
CA GLN A 103 -3.01 -1.46 5.49
C GLN A 103 -1.96 -1.68 6.61
N ALA A 104 -0.95 -0.80 6.67
CA ALA A 104 0.15 -0.90 7.64
C ALA A 104 -0.33 -0.72 9.09
N ASN A 105 -1.02 0.37 9.34
CA ASN A 105 -1.73 0.73 10.57
C ASN A 105 -2.58 1.99 10.32
N SER A 106 -3.59 2.24 11.15
CA SER A 106 -4.52 3.37 10.99
C SER A 106 -3.81 4.73 10.94
N ARG A 107 -2.74 4.93 11.71
CA ARG A 107 -2.03 6.22 11.78
C ARG A 107 -1.38 6.59 10.44
N ILE A 108 -0.79 5.64 9.72
CA ILE A 108 -0.21 5.89 8.39
C ILE A 108 -1.34 6.16 7.39
N ILE A 109 -2.39 5.35 7.40
CA ILE A 109 -3.55 5.50 6.51
C ILE A 109 -4.19 6.88 6.68
N ASP A 110 -4.47 7.30 7.91
CA ASP A 110 -5.03 8.62 8.22
C ASP A 110 -4.10 9.76 7.80
N ALA A 111 -2.78 9.58 8.02
CA ALA A 111 -1.79 10.59 7.63
C ALA A 111 -1.73 10.74 6.10
N MET A 112 -1.84 9.65 5.36
CA MET A 112 -1.89 9.67 3.89
C MET A 112 -3.16 10.36 3.38
N GLY A 113 -4.35 10.02 3.90
CA GLY A 113 -5.59 10.69 3.53
C GLY A 113 -5.49 12.21 3.71
N ARG A 114 -5.02 12.65 4.89
CA ARG A 114 -4.80 14.09 5.16
C ARG A 114 -3.75 14.72 4.24
N LYS A 115 -2.65 14.03 3.99
CA LYS A 115 -1.57 14.53 3.13
C LYS A 115 -2.01 14.77 1.69
N LEU A 116 -2.89 13.90 1.19
CA LEU A 116 -3.45 14.00 -0.16
C LEU A 116 -4.73 14.88 -0.23
N GLY A 117 -5.19 15.42 0.91
CA GLY A 117 -6.40 16.25 0.97
C GLY A 117 -7.70 15.47 0.71
N LEU A 118 -7.69 14.15 0.95
CA LEU A 118 -8.86 13.30 0.78
C LEU A 118 -9.68 13.23 2.06
N SER A 119 -11.02 13.21 1.93
CA SER A 119 -11.90 12.91 3.05
C SER A 119 -11.75 11.45 3.48
N ALA A 120 -12.01 11.17 4.76
CA ALA A 120 -11.87 9.81 5.31
C ALA A 120 -12.72 8.78 4.54
N GLU A 121 -13.86 9.20 4.00
CA GLU A 121 -14.77 8.36 3.23
C GLU A 121 -14.19 7.90 1.88
N ARG A 122 -13.19 8.61 1.36
CA ARG A 122 -12.49 8.29 0.10
C ARG A 122 -11.22 7.47 0.33
N VAL A 123 -10.95 7.05 1.57
CA VAL A 123 -9.81 6.20 1.95
C VAL A 123 -10.33 4.84 2.38
N VAL A 124 -9.90 3.79 1.70
CA VAL A 124 -10.30 2.42 2.05
C VAL A 124 -9.52 1.96 3.28
N VAL A 125 -10.23 1.60 4.34
CA VAL A 125 -9.67 1.11 5.60
C VAL A 125 -10.22 -0.29 5.87
N THR A 126 -9.32 -1.26 6.06
CA THR A 126 -9.64 -2.65 6.41
C THR A 126 -8.71 -3.19 7.50
N VAL A 127 -7.74 -2.38 7.94
CA VAL A 127 -6.74 -2.77 8.94
C VAL A 127 -7.36 -3.12 10.30
N ASP A 128 -8.53 -2.59 10.61
CA ASP A 128 -9.32 -2.88 11.81
C ASP A 128 -9.86 -4.31 11.84
N ARG A 129 -10.07 -4.92 10.68
CA ARG A 129 -10.63 -6.27 10.52
C ARG A 129 -9.59 -7.31 10.09
N HIS A 130 -8.65 -6.91 9.24
CA HIS A 130 -7.66 -7.82 8.64
C HIS A 130 -6.26 -7.68 9.22
N ALA A 131 -5.99 -6.64 10.03
CA ALA A 131 -4.66 -6.26 10.47
C ALA A 131 -3.73 -5.93 9.25
N ASN A 132 -2.43 -5.88 9.47
CA ASN A 132 -1.45 -5.74 8.41
C ASN A 132 -1.15 -7.12 7.79
N THR A 133 -1.78 -7.42 6.67
CA THR A 133 -1.56 -8.66 5.91
C THR A 133 -0.45 -8.53 4.86
N SER A 134 0.52 -7.61 5.08
CA SER A 134 1.65 -7.36 4.17
C SER A 134 1.19 -7.09 2.72
N ALA A 135 1.75 -7.76 1.73
CA ALA A 135 1.42 -7.56 0.31
C ALA A 135 -0.07 -7.85 -0.02
N ALA A 136 -0.73 -8.72 0.75
CA ALA A 136 -2.15 -9.03 0.54
C ALA A 136 -3.09 -7.87 0.94
N SER A 137 -2.63 -6.89 1.71
CA SER A 137 -3.49 -5.85 2.28
C SER A 137 -4.15 -4.96 1.21
N VAL A 138 -3.42 -4.59 0.17
CA VAL A 138 -3.97 -3.78 -0.94
C VAL A 138 -5.02 -4.55 -1.73
N PRO A 139 -4.76 -5.77 -2.26
CA PRO A 139 -5.77 -6.51 -2.99
C PRO A 139 -6.99 -6.90 -2.14
N LEU A 140 -6.84 -7.17 -0.84
CA LEU A 140 -7.97 -7.41 0.06
C LEU A 140 -8.83 -6.16 0.23
N ALA A 141 -8.22 -5.00 0.50
CA ALA A 141 -8.92 -3.73 0.62
C ALA A 141 -9.63 -3.33 -0.69
N LEU A 142 -8.96 -3.56 -1.84
CA LEU A 142 -9.53 -3.31 -3.16
C LEU A 142 -10.75 -4.21 -3.41
N ALA A 143 -10.62 -5.52 -3.15
CA ALA A 143 -11.70 -6.49 -3.34
C ALA A 143 -12.92 -6.16 -2.49
N GLU A 144 -12.72 -5.74 -1.23
CA GLU A 144 -13.82 -5.32 -0.35
C GLU A 144 -14.52 -4.08 -0.90
N ALA A 145 -13.75 -3.03 -1.25
CA ALA A 145 -14.32 -1.78 -1.74
C ALA A 145 -15.02 -1.90 -3.11
N CYS A 146 -14.58 -2.84 -3.95
CA CYS A 146 -15.31 -3.19 -5.17
C CYS A 146 -16.56 -4.02 -4.88
N GLY A 147 -16.47 -4.97 -3.95
CA GLY A 147 -17.56 -5.88 -3.61
C GLY A 147 -18.75 -5.19 -2.93
N ASP A 148 -18.50 -4.17 -2.11
CA ASP A 148 -19.53 -3.39 -1.43
C ASP A 148 -20.03 -2.18 -2.26
N GLY A 149 -19.47 -1.99 -3.45
CA GLY A 149 -19.90 -0.96 -4.41
C GLY A 149 -19.40 0.45 -4.11
N ARG A 150 -18.44 0.62 -3.20
CA ARG A 150 -17.71 1.90 -3.04
C ARG A 150 -16.99 2.26 -4.33
N ILE A 151 -16.08 1.39 -4.78
CA ILE A 151 -15.36 1.58 -6.04
C ILE A 151 -16.23 1.12 -7.20
N LYS A 152 -16.41 1.99 -8.19
CA LYS A 152 -17.28 1.79 -9.34
C LYS A 152 -16.52 1.95 -10.65
N ARG A 153 -17.14 1.48 -11.70
CA ARG A 153 -16.61 1.66 -13.06
C ARG A 153 -16.45 3.16 -13.38
N GLY A 154 -15.25 3.53 -13.77
CA GLY A 154 -14.86 4.90 -14.12
C GLY A 154 -14.11 5.62 -13.00
N ASP A 155 -14.15 5.13 -11.76
CA ASP A 155 -13.44 5.76 -10.64
C ASP A 155 -11.93 5.74 -10.85
N LEU A 156 -11.26 6.81 -10.44
CA LEU A 156 -9.81 6.91 -10.39
C LEU A 156 -9.33 6.43 -9.02
N VAL A 157 -8.64 5.30 -9.02
CA VAL A 157 -8.14 4.64 -7.81
C VAL A 157 -6.63 4.76 -7.74
N VAL A 158 -6.12 5.31 -6.64
CA VAL A 158 -4.70 5.29 -6.30
C VAL A 158 -4.46 4.16 -5.30
N MET A 159 -3.54 3.27 -5.63
CA MET A 159 -3.00 2.29 -4.69
C MET A 159 -1.57 2.66 -4.37
N GLU A 160 -1.16 2.48 -3.11
CA GLU A 160 0.22 2.74 -2.70
C GLU A 160 0.65 1.78 -1.59
N ALA A 161 1.95 1.48 -1.55
CA ALA A 161 2.52 0.61 -0.53
C ALA A 161 3.99 0.94 -0.26
N LEU A 162 4.42 0.63 0.97
CA LEU A 162 5.81 0.70 1.38
C LEU A 162 6.17 -0.56 2.18
N GLY A 163 7.35 -1.09 1.95
CA GLY A 163 7.84 -2.30 2.59
C GLY A 163 9.35 -2.28 2.86
N GLY A 164 9.85 -3.42 3.30
CA GLY A 164 11.29 -3.62 3.54
C GLY A 164 12.13 -3.34 2.31
N GLY A 165 13.37 -2.91 2.56
CA GLY A 165 14.28 -2.60 1.48
C GLY A 165 15.01 -1.25 1.63
N MET A 166 14.48 -0.10 1.96
CA MET A 166 13.05 0.23 1.93
C MET A 166 12.60 0.38 0.48
N THR A 167 11.46 -0.23 0.15
CA THR A 167 10.84 -0.09 -1.18
C THR A 167 9.47 0.51 -1.04
N TRP A 168 9.04 1.29 -2.04
CA TRP A 168 7.69 1.86 -2.07
C TRP A 168 7.26 2.09 -3.51
N GLY A 169 5.98 2.29 -3.69
CA GLY A 169 5.43 2.61 -5.01
C GLY A 169 3.97 2.93 -4.99
N SER A 170 3.49 3.35 -6.15
CA SER A 170 2.10 3.63 -6.43
C SER A 170 1.65 3.00 -7.73
N ALA A 171 0.36 2.76 -7.84
CA ALA A 171 -0.32 2.43 -9.09
C ALA A 171 -1.57 3.29 -9.23
N LEU A 172 -1.74 3.90 -10.39
CA LEU A 172 -2.92 4.68 -10.75
C LEU A 172 -3.76 3.87 -11.71
N VAL A 173 -5.02 3.65 -11.35
CA VAL A 173 -5.94 2.78 -12.10
C VAL A 173 -7.25 3.50 -12.35
N ARG A 174 -7.76 3.44 -13.57
CA ARG A 174 -9.14 3.81 -13.91
C ARG A 174 -9.99 2.54 -13.96
N PHE A 175 -10.92 2.40 -13.07
CA PHE A 175 -11.78 1.21 -12.91
C PHE A 175 -12.85 1.07 -13.97
#